data_63c5efa50a2e4a748076da74f21771e1
#
_entry.id   63c5efa50a2e4a748076da74f21771e1
#
_cell.length_a   1.000
_cell.length_b   1.000
_cell.length_c   1.000
_cell.angle_alpha   90.00
_cell.angle_beta   90.00
_cell.angle_gamma   90.00
#
_symmetry.space_group_name_H-M   'P 1'
#
loop_
_entity.id
_entity.type
_entity.pdbx_description
1 polymer ?
#
loop_
_entity_poly.entity_id
_entity_poly.type
_entity_poly.pdbx_seq_one_letter_code
_entity_poly.pdbx_strand_id
1 'polypeptide(L)'
;ITHRTDLVDTTFEEYAQEFQKLYPNVTISFEGITNYADDMTTRLTSGDWGDICMIPTTVNKSEFGTYFEPICNYDDMKDSYEFLGDKMFDGKVYGIASMGNAMGIVYNKSVFEEAGISELPTTPSTFLADLKLIKEKTDAIPLYTNYAAGWTLTAWDSYIGGTATGDADFMNNTIVHQANPFSKRSDETGPYAVYNTLYEAVSEGLTEDDPTTTDWEGCKSQINNGKIGCMVLGSWAIIQMQEAGDNADDIGYMPFPITVDGKQYASASADYAYGINVNSTADEKKASAAFIKWMTEKSGYAYDQGGIPIVKGETYPDCLRAFADVTLVMDNPTPNGEEDLYANINNGSELSLNSDPTHVARIIESAIDHSETMDEIVDSWNEAWTSAQESNGVTPQ
;
A
#
# COMPACT_ATOMS: atom_id res chain seq x y z
N ILE A 1 -9.50 8.44 17.23
CA ILE A 1 -9.47 6.97 17.15
C ILE A 1 -8.50 6.54 16.06
N THR A 2 -7.70 5.52 16.30
CA THR A 2 -6.61 5.07 15.42
C THR A 2 -6.59 3.54 15.25
N HIS A 3 -6.06 3.07 14.12
CA HIS A 3 -5.76 1.65 13.85
C HIS A 3 -4.43 1.21 14.49
N ARG A 4 -3.55 2.15 14.89
CA ARG A 4 -2.23 1.87 15.47
C ARG A 4 -2.35 1.61 16.98
N THR A 5 -2.91 0.45 17.32
CA THR A 5 -3.10 0.01 18.72
C THR A 5 -1.77 -0.15 19.45
N ASP A 6 -0.71 -0.47 18.73
CA ASP A 6 0.67 -0.61 19.20
C ASP A 6 1.29 0.68 19.75
N LEU A 7 0.83 1.85 19.27
CA LEU A 7 1.38 3.16 19.63
C LEU A 7 0.57 3.92 20.70
N VAL A 8 -0.63 3.47 21.04
CA VAL A 8 -1.58 4.23 21.88
C VAL A 8 -1.01 4.56 23.26
N ASP A 9 -0.42 3.56 23.92
CA ASP A 9 0.11 3.70 25.30
C ASP A 9 1.61 4.06 25.33
N THR A 10 2.20 4.40 24.18
CA THR A 10 3.61 4.69 24.00
C THR A 10 3.82 6.02 23.25
N THR A 11 4.21 5.94 21.99
CA THR A 11 4.55 7.10 21.13
C THR A 11 3.41 8.13 21.04
N PHE A 12 2.17 7.68 20.96
CA PHE A 12 1.03 8.61 20.86
C PHE A 12 0.77 9.37 22.17
N GLU A 13 1.05 8.77 23.33
CA GLU A 13 1.00 9.49 24.59
C GLU A 13 2.07 10.57 24.65
N GLU A 14 3.29 10.30 24.18
CA GLU A 14 4.36 11.29 24.07
C GLU A 14 3.96 12.44 23.14
N TYR A 15 3.40 12.16 21.98
CA TYR A 15 2.90 13.18 21.05
C TYR A 15 1.78 14.03 21.66
N ALA A 16 0.85 13.42 22.40
CA ALA A 16 -0.19 14.17 23.11
C ALA A 16 0.41 15.16 24.12
N GLN A 17 1.41 14.73 24.88
CA GLN A 17 2.11 15.57 25.86
C GLN A 17 2.91 16.70 25.19
N GLU A 18 3.57 16.43 24.06
CA GLU A 18 4.30 17.46 23.31
C GLU A 18 3.35 18.48 22.71
N PHE A 19 2.25 18.06 22.13
CA PHE A 19 1.23 18.95 21.60
C PHE A 19 0.63 19.82 22.71
N GLN A 20 0.36 19.26 23.90
CA GLN A 20 -0.19 19.98 25.04
C GLN A 20 0.75 21.09 25.56
N LYS A 21 2.09 20.95 25.40
CA LYS A 21 3.03 22.04 25.75
C LYS A 21 2.82 23.28 24.88
N LEU A 22 2.39 23.09 23.63
CA LEU A 22 2.10 24.17 22.68
C LEU A 22 0.67 24.71 22.85
N TYR A 23 -0.27 23.84 23.23
CA TYR A 23 -1.69 24.13 23.39
C TYR A 23 -2.19 23.67 24.76
N PRO A 24 -1.85 24.42 25.87
CA PRO A 24 -2.11 23.93 27.24
C PRO A 24 -3.58 23.68 27.58
N ASN A 25 -4.50 24.26 26.82
CA ASN A 25 -5.95 24.09 27.01
C ASN A 25 -6.54 22.95 26.19
N VAL A 26 -5.70 22.17 25.46
CA VAL A 26 -6.15 21.04 24.66
C VAL A 26 -5.58 19.77 25.27
N THR A 27 -6.43 18.78 25.47
CA THR A 27 -6.04 17.43 25.88
C THR A 27 -6.35 16.49 24.73
N ILE A 28 -5.36 15.71 24.32
CA ILE A 28 -5.51 14.66 23.32
C ILE A 28 -5.51 13.31 24.04
N SER A 29 -6.46 12.45 23.71
CA SER A 29 -6.49 11.05 24.13
C SER A 29 -6.69 10.14 22.91
N PHE A 30 -6.05 9.01 22.92
CA PHE A 30 -6.12 8.04 21.83
C PHE A 30 -6.93 6.82 22.23
N GLU A 31 -7.70 6.29 21.27
CA GLU A 31 -8.36 4.99 21.35
C GLU A 31 -7.93 4.15 20.14
N GLY A 32 -7.37 2.97 20.41
CA GLY A 32 -6.93 2.04 19.37
C GLY A 32 -8.01 0.99 19.07
N ILE A 33 -8.22 0.68 17.80
CA ILE A 33 -9.15 -0.35 17.33
C ILE A 33 -8.41 -1.33 16.43
N THR A 34 -8.45 -2.62 16.73
CA THR A 34 -7.73 -3.65 15.97
C THR A 34 -8.43 -3.98 14.64
N ASN A 35 -9.75 -4.21 14.65
CA ASN A 35 -10.52 -4.40 13.41
C ASN A 35 -11.06 -3.07 12.90
N TYR A 36 -10.13 -2.20 12.50
CA TYR A 36 -10.38 -0.77 12.36
C TYR A 36 -11.46 -0.41 11.34
N ALA A 37 -11.36 -0.90 10.11
CA ALA A 37 -12.23 -0.48 9.02
C ALA A 37 -13.71 -0.80 9.30
N ASP A 38 -14.00 -2.02 9.75
CA ASP A 38 -15.36 -2.49 10.01
C ASP A 38 -15.96 -1.81 11.25
N ASP A 39 -15.20 -1.75 12.34
CA ASP A 39 -15.65 -1.15 13.59
C ASP A 39 -15.87 0.36 13.44
N MET A 40 -14.97 1.05 12.73
CA MET A 40 -15.14 2.48 12.46
C MET A 40 -16.32 2.78 11.52
N THR A 41 -16.58 1.96 10.51
CA THR A 41 -17.78 2.10 9.67
C THR A 41 -19.04 2.04 10.48
N THR A 42 -19.09 1.14 11.46
CA THR A 42 -20.23 1.03 12.41
C THR A 42 -20.33 2.29 13.29
N ARG A 43 -19.22 2.79 13.83
CA ARG A 43 -19.19 3.99 14.68
C ARG A 43 -19.53 5.27 13.92
N LEU A 44 -19.08 5.42 12.67
CA LEU A 44 -19.47 6.53 11.81
C LEU A 44 -20.99 6.60 11.65
N THR A 45 -21.62 5.47 11.40
CA THR A 45 -23.10 5.38 11.26
C THR A 45 -23.84 5.74 12.54
N SER A 46 -23.32 5.34 13.71
CA SER A 46 -23.91 5.67 15.01
C SER A 46 -23.63 7.08 15.49
N GLY A 47 -22.60 7.75 14.94
CA GLY A 47 -22.13 9.06 15.35
C GLY A 47 -21.29 9.07 16.64
N ASP A 48 -20.96 7.92 17.20
CA ASP A 48 -20.21 7.75 18.46
C ASP A 48 -18.73 7.45 18.19
N TRP A 49 -17.93 8.50 17.88
CA TRP A 49 -16.52 8.33 17.52
C TRP A 49 -15.64 9.56 17.79
N GLY A 50 -15.63 10.23 18.80
CA GLY A 50 -14.68 11.30 19.12
C GLY A 50 -14.55 12.41 18.06
N ASP A 51 -13.47 13.22 18.16
CA ASP A 51 -13.27 14.40 17.32
C ASP A 51 -12.43 14.13 16.06
N ILE A 52 -11.51 13.16 16.13
CA ILE A 52 -10.63 12.78 15.04
C ILE A 52 -10.67 11.25 14.91
N CYS A 53 -10.76 10.76 13.67
CA CYS A 53 -10.47 9.37 13.36
C CYS A 53 -9.61 9.25 12.10
N MET A 54 -9.04 8.07 11.90
CA MET A 54 -8.44 7.68 10.62
C MET A 54 -9.59 7.28 9.69
N ILE A 55 -9.77 7.99 8.58
CA ILE A 55 -10.89 7.74 7.66
C ILE A 55 -10.81 6.32 7.10
N PRO A 56 -11.82 5.45 7.35
CA PRO A 56 -11.81 4.09 6.83
C PRO A 56 -11.85 4.07 5.29
N THR A 57 -11.20 3.06 4.71
CA THR A 57 -11.20 2.85 3.25
C THR A 57 -12.58 2.50 2.69
N THR A 58 -13.48 2.03 3.54
CA THR A 58 -14.87 1.67 3.21
C THR A 58 -15.79 2.86 2.97
N VAL A 59 -15.39 4.09 3.33
CA VAL A 59 -16.22 5.29 3.16
C VAL A 59 -16.09 5.82 1.74
N ASN A 60 -17.22 5.88 1.02
CA ASN A 60 -17.25 6.46 -0.32
C ASN A 60 -16.94 7.97 -0.30
N LYS A 61 -16.24 8.45 -1.33
CA LYS A 61 -15.86 9.88 -1.42
C LYS A 61 -17.07 10.82 -1.35
N SER A 62 -18.19 10.47 -1.97
CA SER A 62 -19.44 11.23 -1.93
C SER A 62 -20.06 11.37 -0.54
N GLU A 63 -19.69 10.50 0.39
CA GLU A 63 -20.19 10.48 1.77
C GLU A 63 -19.30 11.27 2.74
N PHE A 64 -18.10 11.71 2.32
CA PHE A 64 -17.16 12.41 3.21
C PHE A 64 -17.82 13.56 3.96
N GLY A 65 -18.57 14.42 3.28
CA GLY A 65 -19.24 15.56 3.89
C GLY A 65 -20.36 15.21 4.89
N THR A 66 -20.80 13.93 4.93
CA THR A 66 -21.76 13.45 5.93
C THR A 66 -21.10 13.23 7.27
N TYR A 67 -19.85 12.81 7.28
CA TYR A 67 -19.13 12.42 8.49
C TYR A 67 -18.04 13.39 8.89
N PHE A 68 -17.38 14.01 7.90
CA PHE A 68 -16.16 14.79 8.13
C PHE A 68 -16.31 16.27 7.78
N GLU A 69 -15.66 17.11 8.56
CA GLU A 69 -15.49 18.53 8.28
C GLU A 69 -14.43 18.72 7.18
N PRO A 70 -14.67 19.54 6.14
CA PRO A 70 -13.63 19.90 5.18
C PRO A 70 -12.47 20.62 5.89
N ILE A 71 -11.24 20.13 5.68
CA ILE A 71 -10.04 20.70 6.30
C ILE A 71 -9.51 21.88 5.46
N CYS A 72 -9.52 21.75 4.13
CA CYS A 72 -9.07 22.78 3.20
C CYS A 72 -9.70 22.60 1.81
N ASN A 73 -9.49 23.54 0.90
CA ASN A 73 -9.70 23.32 -0.53
C ASN A 73 -8.43 22.70 -1.13
N TYR A 74 -8.58 21.81 -2.08
CA TYR A 74 -7.47 21.12 -2.73
C TYR A 74 -6.47 22.10 -3.36
N ASP A 75 -6.98 23.08 -4.13
CA ASP A 75 -6.13 24.06 -4.81
C ASP A 75 -5.28 24.93 -3.89
N ASP A 76 -5.71 25.14 -2.63
CA ASP A 76 -5.00 25.95 -1.67
C ASP A 76 -3.75 25.23 -1.09
N MET A 77 -3.72 23.89 -1.12
CA MET A 77 -2.72 23.08 -0.40
C MET A 77 -1.94 22.12 -1.30
N LYS A 78 -2.39 21.84 -2.53
CA LYS A 78 -1.80 20.84 -3.45
C LYS A 78 -0.32 21.05 -3.75
N ASP A 79 0.17 22.29 -3.69
CA ASP A 79 1.59 22.61 -3.94
C ASP A 79 2.47 22.35 -2.71
N SER A 80 1.87 22.20 -1.52
CA SER A 80 2.56 22.02 -0.25
C SER A 80 2.50 20.62 0.31
N TYR A 81 1.48 19.84 -0.08
CA TYR A 81 1.26 18.49 0.45
C TYR A 81 1.14 17.46 -0.66
N GLU A 82 1.65 16.26 -0.39
CA GLU A 82 1.39 15.06 -1.18
C GLU A 82 0.06 14.41 -0.76
N PHE A 83 -0.47 13.52 -1.57
CA PHE A 83 -1.62 12.65 -1.27
C PHE A 83 -2.95 13.34 -0.94
N LEU A 84 -3.09 14.64 -1.13
CA LEU A 84 -4.33 15.37 -0.82
C LEU A 84 -5.55 14.89 -1.63
N GLY A 85 -5.32 14.35 -2.83
CA GLY A 85 -6.37 13.84 -3.70
C GLY A 85 -7.06 12.58 -3.18
N ASP A 86 -6.43 11.85 -2.27
CA ASP A 86 -6.98 10.59 -1.73
C ASP A 86 -8.33 10.81 -1.01
N LYS A 87 -8.39 11.80 -0.12
CA LYS A 87 -9.62 12.14 0.61
C LYS A 87 -10.23 13.47 0.13
N MET A 88 -10.23 13.68 -1.18
CA MET A 88 -10.85 14.84 -1.83
C MET A 88 -12.18 14.46 -2.47
N PHE A 89 -13.16 15.34 -2.31
CA PHE A 89 -14.43 15.30 -3.03
C PHE A 89 -14.92 16.71 -3.31
N ASP A 90 -15.36 16.99 -4.55
CA ASP A 90 -15.85 18.30 -4.99
C ASP A 90 -14.90 19.46 -4.63
N GLY A 91 -13.59 19.26 -4.88
CA GLY A 91 -12.54 20.26 -4.62
C GLY A 91 -12.23 20.51 -3.14
N LYS A 92 -12.88 19.82 -2.21
CA LYS A 92 -12.64 19.90 -0.76
C LYS A 92 -11.89 18.67 -0.27
N VAL A 93 -10.92 18.89 0.61
CA VAL A 93 -10.14 17.83 1.25
C VAL A 93 -10.74 17.56 2.64
N TYR A 94 -11.15 16.34 2.87
CA TYR A 94 -11.78 15.89 4.11
C TYR A 94 -10.85 15.14 5.06
N GLY A 95 -9.67 14.74 4.55
CA GLY A 95 -8.66 14.04 5.33
C GLY A 95 -7.26 14.36 4.88
N ILE A 96 -6.35 14.50 5.84
CA ILE A 96 -4.91 14.66 5.60
C ILE A 96 -4.23 13.35 5.96
N ALA A 97 -3.49 12.76 5.01
CA ALA A 97 -2.78 11.51 5.23
C ALA A 97 -1.80 11.63 6.41
N SER A 98 -1.67 10.58 7.20
CA SER A 98 -0.70 10.52 8.29
C SER A 98 0.73 10.42 7.75
N MET A 99 0.90 9.70 6.66
CA MET A 99 2.12 9.52 5.90
C MET A 99 1.77 8.95 4.52
N GLY A 100 2.75 8.83 3.64
CA GLY A 100 2.65 8.04 2.42
C GLY A 100 3.44 6.73 2.53
N ASN A 101 3.07 5.78 1.68
CA ASN A 101 3.78 4.51 1.52
C ASN A 101 4.29 4.37 0.09
N ALA A 102 5.48 3.80 -0.07
CA ALA A 102 5.99 3.34 -1.35
C ALA A 102 5.86 1.81 -1.43
N MET A 103 5.53 1.29 -2.61
CA MET A 103 5.43 -0.14 -2.85
C MET A 103 6.79 -0.69 -3.28
N GLY A 104 7.24 -1.75 -2.62
CA GLY A 104 8.54 -2.37 -2.86
C GLY A 104 8.62 -3.78 -2.26
N ILE A 105 9.82 -4.18 -1.88
CA ILE A 105 10.09 -5.50 -1.29
C ILE A 105 10.91 -5.31 -0.02
N VAL A 106 10.41 -5.79 1.10
CA VAL A 106 11.21 -5.92 2.32
C VAL A 106 12.07 -7.17 2.20
N TYR A 107 13.36 -7.07 2.54
CA TYR A 107 14.31 -8.18 2.40
C TYR A 107 15.32 -8.22 3.55
N ASN A 108 15.91 -9.37 3.79
CA ASN A 108 17.00 -9.54 4.73
C ASN A 108 18.34 -9.45 4.00
N LYS A 109 19.14 -8.42 4.31
CA LYS A 109 20.43 -8.13 3.68
C LYS A 109 21.45 -9.26 3.88
N SER A 110 21.50 -9.83 5.08
CA SER A 110 22.43 -10.92 5.40
C SER A 110 22.13 -12.18 4.60
N VAL A 111 20.85 -12.50 4.34
CA VAL A 111 20.46 -13.62 3.48
C VAL A 111 20.88 -13.38 2.03
N PHE A 112 20.69 -12.16 1.52
CA PHE A 112 21.12 -11.79 0.16
C PHE A 112 22.66 -11.85 0.03
N GLU A 113 23.39 -11.36 1.03
CA GLU A 113 24.86 -11.44 1.06
C GLU A 113 25.35 -12.89 1.11
N GLU A 114 24.77 -13.74 1.97
CA GLU A 114 25.08 -15.17 2.06
C GLU A 114 24.82 -15.89 0.73
N ALA A 115 23.75 -15.53 0.05
CA ALA A 115 23.45 -16.04 -1.30
C ALA A 115 24.43 -15.54 -2.37
N GLY A 116 25.26 -14.52 -2.07
CA GLY A 116 26.21 -13.89 -2.98
C GLY A 116 25.57 -12.85 -3.91
N ILE A 117 24.42 -12.31 -3.54
CA ILE A 117 23.73 -11.24 -4.25
C ILE A 117 24.33 -9.92 -3.79
N SER A 118 25.06 -9.23 -4.68
CA SER A 118 25.76 -7.98 -4.37
C SER A 118 25.06 -6.73 -4.92
N GLU A 119 24.15 -6.91 -5.87
CA GLU A 119 23.36 -5.85 -6.49
C GLU A 119 21.89 -6.22 -6.41
N LEU A 120 21.03 -5.26 -6.11
CA LEU A 120 19.59 -5.48 -6.04
C LEU A 120 19.01 -5.73 -7.45
N PRO A 121 18.06 -6.65 -7.61
CA PRO A 121 17.46 -6.96 -8.89
C PRO A 121 16.64 -5.77 -9.43
N THR A 122 16.68 -5.59 -10.75
CA THR A 122 15.96 -4.50 -11.43
C THR A 122 14.96 -4.98 -12.47
N THR A 123 14.89 -6.30 -12.68
CA THR A 123 13.93 -6.94 -13.59
C THR A 123 13.32 -8.19 -12.95
N PRO A 124 12.12 -8.63 -13.37
CA PRO A 124 11.52 -9.88 -12.89
C PRO A 124 12.47 -11.09 -13.06
N SER A 125 13.12 -11.18 -14.19
CA SER A 125 14.04 -12.30 -14.49
C SER A 125 15.27 -12.31 -13.57
N THR A 126 15.85 -11.15 -13.25
CA THR A 126 16.96 -11.07 -12.27
C THR A 126 16.51 -11.38 -10.87
N PHE A 127 15.31 -10.95 -10.46
CA PHE A 127 14.74 -11.28 -9.16
C PHE A 127 14.53 -12.78 -8.97
N LEU A 128 13.93 -13.45 -9.96
CA LEU A 128 13.76 -14.90 -9.92
C LEU A 128 15.10 -15.64 -9.87
N ALA A 129 16.13 -15.14 -10.55
CA ALA A 129 17.48 -15.69 -10.46
C ALA A 129 18.07 -15.54 -9.05
N ASP A 130 17.84 -14.40 -8.40
CA ASP A 130 18.27 -14.15 -7.02
C ASP A 130 17.54 -15.04 -6.03
N LEU A 131 16.23 -15.25 -6.18
CA LEU A 131 15.48 -16.19 -5.35
C LEU A 131 16.04 -17.63 -5.47
N LYS A 132 16.45 -18.06 -6.68
CA LYS A 132 17.13 -19.36 -6.88
C LYS A 132 18.45 -19.45 -6.13
N LEU A 133 19.24 -18.36 -6.15
CA LEU A 133 20.50 -18.30 -5.39
C LEU A 133 20.25 -18.41 -3.88
N ILE A 134 19.23 -17.74 -3.35
CA ILE A 134 18.86 -17.85 -1.94
C ILE A 134 18.49 -19.31 -1.61
N LYS A 135 17.64 -19.94 -2.42
CA LYS A 135 17.25 -21.35 -2.22
C LYS A 135 18.43 -22.32 -2.27
N GLU A 136 19.39 -22.07 -3.16
CA GLU A 136 20.54 -22.96 -3.37
C GLU A 136 21.61 -22.82 -2.29
N LYS A 137 21.79 -21.63 -1.71
CA LYS A 137 22.94 -21.31 -0.88
C LYS A 137 22.63 -21.03 0.59
N THR A 138 21.35 -20.86 0.93
CA THR A 138 20.91 -20.55 2.28
C THR A 138 19.82 -21.53 2.74
N ASP A 139 19.52 -21.50 4.02
CA ASP A 139 18.37 -22.22 4.61
C ASP A 139 17.11 -21.35 4.70
N ALA A 140 17.12 -20.16 4.13
CA ALA A 140 16.01 -19.22 4.16
C ALA A 140 14.95 -19.57 3.09
N ILE A 141 13.68 -19.30 3.39
CA ILE A 141 12.61 -19.25 2.40
C ILE A 141 12.88 -18.05 1.49
N PRO A 142 13.09 -18.22 0.18
CA PRO A 142 13.47 -17.10 -0.68
C PRO A 142 12.45 -15.96 -0.70
N LEU A 143 11.20 -16.28 -1.04
CA LEU A 143 10.05 -15.36 -1.03
C LEU A 143 8.95 -15.94 -0.14
N TYR A 144 8.45 -15.17 0.80
CA TYR A 144 7.34 -15.59 1.67
C TYR A 144 6.05 -14.91 1.24
N THR A 145 5.02 -15.71 0.91
CA THR A 145 3.79 -15.19 0.29
C THR A 145 2.82 -14.56 1.28
N ASN A 146 2.88 -14.95 2.56
CA ASN A 146 1.87 -14.59 3.57
C ASN A 146 0.43 -15.01 3.19
N TYR A 147 0.28 -16.08 2.40
CA TYR A 147 -0.99 -16.54 1.81
C TYR A 147 -2.15 -16.64 2.83
N ALA A 148 -1.90 -17.28 3.99
CA ALA A 148 -2.96 -17.52 4.98
C ALA A 148 -3.53 -16.24 5.61
N ALA A 149 -2.81 -15.13 5.56
CA ALA A 149 -3.31 -13.85 6.03
C ALA A 149 -4.36 -13.22 5.08
N GLY A 150 -4.43 -13.66 3.83
CA GLY A 150 -5.35 -13.19 2.80
C GLY A 150 -5.09 -11.75 2.36
N TRP A 151 -5.28 -10.77 3.23
CA TRP A 151 -5.10 -9.34 2.89
C TRP A 151 -3.71 -9.01 2.32
N THR A 152 -2.67 -9.76 2.66
CA THR A 152 -1.33 -9.56 2.10
C THR A 152 -1.25 -9.87 0.62
N LEU A 153 -2.13 -10.71 0.11
CA LEU A 153 -2.21 -11.03 -1.32
C LEU A 153 -2.69 -9.83 -2.14
N THR A 154 -3.63 -9.04 -1.62
CA THR A 154 -4.09 -7.83 -2.29
C THR A 154 -2.99 -6.76 -2.43
N ALA A 155 -1.90 -6.88 -1.65
CA ALA A 155 -0.75 -5.98 -1.80
C ALA A 155 -0.13 -6.08 -3.22
N TRP A 156 -0.20 -7.24 -3.87
CA TRP A 156 0.31 -7.42 -5.24
C TRP A 156 -0.38 -6.51 -6.26
N ASP A 157 -1.64 -6.19 -6.06
CA ASP A 157 -2.41 -5.29 -6.93
C ASP A 157 -1.87 -3.85 -6.90
N SER A 158 -1.20 -3.46 -5.82
CA SER A 158 -0.63 -2.13 -5.68
C SER A 158 0.59 -1.89 -6.60
N TYR A 159 1.14 -2.95 -7.21
CA TYR A 159 2.30 -2.86 -8.09
C TYR A 159 1.94 -2.78 -9.57
N ILE A 160 0.69 -3.09 -9.97
CA ILE A 160 0.30 -3.19 -11.39
C ILE A 160 0.18 -1.84 -12.09
N GLY A 161 0.00 -0.75 -11.33
CA GLY A 161 -0.09 0.62 -11.82
C GLY A 161 1.30 1.27 -11.99
N GLY A 162 1.53 2.33 -11.24
CA GLY A 162 2.74 3.15 -11.32
C GLY A 162 4.06 2.38 -11.31
N THR A 163 4.18 1.36 -10.46
CA THR A 163 5.40 0.51 -10.40
C THR A 163 5.67 -0.20 -11.72
N ALA A 164 4.64 -0.85 -12.29
CA ALA A 164 4.81 -1.71 -13.47
C ALA A 164 4.75 -0.95 -14.80
N THR A 165 4.28 0.30 -14.81
CA THR A 165 4.02 1.06 -16.04
C THR A 165 4.72 2.41 -16.11
N GLY A 166 5.09 2.98 -14.95
CA GLY A 166 5.57 4.37 -14.84
C GLY A 166 4.50 5.42 -15.12
N ASP A 167 3.23 5.01 -15.27
CA ASP A 167 2.11 5.85 -15.69
C ASP A 167 1.20 6.17 -14.50
N ALA A 168 1.11 7.44 -14.13
CA ALA A 168 0.24 7.93 -13.05
C ALA A 168 -1.26 7.88 -13.42
N ASP A 169 -1.58 7.79 -14.71
CA ASP A 169 -2.96 7.66 -15.19
C ASP A 169 -3.42 6.20 -15.29
N PHE A 170 -2.52 5.23 -15.05
CA PHE A 170 -2.80 3.83 -15.34
C PHE A 170 -4.06 3.33 -14.62
N MET A 171 -4.12 3.44 -13.30
CA MET A 171 -5.21 2.86 -12.51
C MET A 171 -6.56 3.57 -12.71
N ASN A 172 -6.55 4.89 -12.79
CA ASN A 172 -7.78 5.69 -12.80
C ASN A 172 -8.28 6.07 -14.22
N ASN A 173 -7.47 5.79 -15.25
CA ASN A 173 -7.84 6.13 -16.63
C ASN A 173 -7.42 5.05 -17.63
N THR A 174 -6.12 4.67 -17.70
CA THR A 174 -5.61 3.79 -18.75
C THR A 174 -6.24 2.40 -18.69
N ILE A 175 -6.23 1.74 -17.53
CA ILE A 175 -6.72 0.36 -17.37
C ILE A 175 -8.21 0.21 -17.66
N VAL A 176 -9.01 1.27 -17.40
CA VAL A 176 -10.46 1.24 -17.64
C VAL A 176 -10.86 1.38 -19.11
N HIS A 177 -9.94 1.88 -19.95
CA HIS A 177 -10.16 2.06 -21.38
C HIS A 177 -9.33 1.12 -22.26
N GLN A 178 -8.28 0.52 -21.71
CA GLN A 178 -7.36 -0.34 -22.45
C GLN A 178 -7.98 -1.72 -22.72
N ALA A 179 -7.81 -2.21 -23.96
CA ALA A 179 -8.13 -3.61 -24.28
C ALA A 179 -7.08 -4.56 -23.68
N ASN A 180 -7.54 -5.63 -23.06
CA ASN A 180 -6.68 -6.68 -22.48
C ASN A 180 -5.55 -6.14 -21.60
N PRO A 181 -5.85 -5.36 -20.55
CA PRO A 181 -4.83 -4.67 -19.75
C PRO A 181 -3.88 -5.61 -18.99
N PHE A 182 -4.27 -6.85 -18.76
CA PHE A 182 -3.47 -7.86 -18.06
C PHE A 182 -2.58 -8.70 -19.00
N SER A 183 -2.61 -8.45 -20.31
CA SER A 183 -1.82 -9.23 -21.27
C SER A 183 -0.33 -9.03 -21.13
N LYS A 184 0.42 -10.09 -21.44
CA LYS A 184 1.88 -10.10 -21.45
C LYS A 184 2.46 -9.05 -22.40
N ARG A 185 3.43 -8.27 -21.90
CA ARG A 185 4.24 -7.34 -22.68
C ARG A 185 5.64 -7.91 -22.93
N SER A 186 6.20 -7.60 -24.07
CA SER A 186 7.52 -8.13 -24.48
C SER A 186 8.70 -7.52 -23.70
N ASP A 187 8.48 -6.42 -22.99
CA ASP A 187 9.46 -5.66 -22.23
C ASP A 187 9.48 -5.98 -20.74
N GLU A 188 8.78 -7.04 -20.32
CA GLU A 188 8.63 -7.45 -18.91
C GLU A 188 8.03 -6.35 -18.02
N THR A 189 7.10 -5.53 -18.55
CA THR A 189 6.38 -4.48 -17.82
C THR A 189 4.88 -4.75 -17.73
N GLY A 190 4.16 -3.88 -17.02
CA GLY A 190 2.70 -3.94 -16.88
C GLY A 190 2.20 -5.00 -15.89
N PRO A 191 0.88 -5.12 -15.74
CA PRO A 191 0.25 -6.01 -14.75
C PRO A 191 0.69 -7.48 -14.85
N TYR A 192 0.82 -8.00 -16.08
CA TYR A 192 1.29 -9.38 -16.31
C TYR A 192 2.63 -9.64 -15.62
N ALA A 193 3.60 -8.73 -15.76
CA ALA A 193 4.93 -8.95 -15.20
C ALA A 193 4.93 -9.06 -13.68
N VAL A 194 4.07 -8.30 -13.00
CA VAL A 194 3.90 -8.36 -11.55
C VAL A 194 3.39 -9.75 -11.14
N TYR A 195 2.26 -10.15 -11.67
CA TYR A 195 1.61 -11.41 -11.29
C TYR A 195 2.40 -12.65 -11.75
N ASN A 196 3.02 -12.58 -12.93
CA ASN A 196 3.86 -13.67 -13.42
C ASN A 196 5.12 -13.89 -12.56
N THR A 197 5.63 -12.82 -11.94
CA THR A 197 6.75 -12.96 -10.98
C THR A 197 6.34 -13.84 -9.80
N LEU A 198 5.13 -13.67 -9.27
CA LEU A 198 4.59 -14.51 -8.21
C LEU A 198 4.36 -15.94 -8.71
N TYR A 199 3.71 -16.10 -9.87
CA TYR A 199 3.43 -17.40 -10.47
C TYR A 199 4.72 -18.22 -10.66
N GLU A 200 5.75 -17.63 -11.28
CA GLU A 200 7.03 -18.30 -11.53
C GLU A 200 7.76 -18.62 -10.21
N ALA A 201 7.75 -17.70 -9.23
CA ALA A 201 8.37 -17.97 -7.93
C ALA A 201 7.73 -19.18 -7.22
N VAL A 202 6.41 -19.30 -7.25
CA VAL A 202 5.69 -20.43 -6.66
C VAL A 202 5.92 -21.70 -7.46
N SER A 203 5.75 -21.67 -8.78
CA SER A 203 5.86 -22.87 -9.63
C SER A 203 7.26 -23.49 -9.64
N GLU A 204 8.30 -22.67 -9.42
CA GLU A 204 9.68 -23.13 -9.27
C GLU A 204 10.04 -23.49 -7.81
N GLY A 205 9.06 -23.41 -6.89
CA GLY A 205 9.24 -23.73 -5.48
C GLY A 205 10.18 -22.76 -4.76
N LEU A 206 10.18 -21.48 -5.13
CA LEU A 206 11.00 -20.42 -4.51
C LEU A 206 10.29 -19.71 -3.36
N THR A 207 9.19 -20.31 -2.89
CA THR A 207 8.40 -19.85 -1.76
C THR A 207 8.38 -20.89 -0.63
N GLU A 208 7.62 -20.65 0.42
CA GLU A 208 7.34 -21.66 1.45
C GLU A 208 6.67 -22.90 0.85
N ASP A 209 6.93 -24.09 1.45
CA ASP A 209 6.44 -25.38 0.95
C ASP A 209 4.90 -25.49 1.04
N ASP A 210 4.28 -24.90 2.06
CA ASP A 210 2.83 -24.90 2.28
C ASP A 210 2.35 -23.49 2.62
N PRO A 211 1.80 -22.76 1.65
CA PRO A 211 1.35 -21.38 1.85
C PRO A 211 0.20 -21.24 2.87
N THR A 212 -0.59 -22.33 3.10
CA THR A 212 -1.68 -22.30 4.08
C THR A 212 -1.21 -22.24 5.54
N THR A 213 0.07 -22.52 5.77
CA THR A 213 0.72 -22.47 7.10
C THR A 213 1.42 -21.16 7.38
N THR A 214 1.35 -20.19 6.47
CA THR A 214 1.98 -18.88 6.67
C THR A 214 1.35 -18.14 7.86
N ASP A 215 2.18 -17.40 8.59
CA ASP A 215 1.78 -16.65 9.78
C ASP A 215 2.30 -15.22 9.70
N TRP A 216 1.40 -14.25 9.58
CA TRP A 216 1.73 -12.84 9.47
C TRP A 216 2.50 -12.30 10.69
N GLU A 217 2.07 -12.63 11.90
CA GLU A 217 2.76 -12.14 13.09
C GLU A 217 4.12 -12.81 13.27
N GLY A 218 4.19 -14.12 13.02
CA GLY A 218 5.44 -14.87 13.11
C GLY A 218 6.45 -14.52 12.03
N CYS A 219 6.01 -14.14 10.82
CA CYS A 219 6.92 -13.84 9.71
C CYS A 219 7.84 -12.64 9.99
N LYS A 220 7.40 -11.68 10.80
CA LYS A 220 8.19 -10.49 11.19
C LYS A 220 9.49 -10.89 11.86
N SER A 221 9.42 -11.75 12.87
CA SER A 221 10.62 -12.28 13.54
C SER A 221 11.41 -13.24 12.65
N GLN A 222 10.76 -13.98 11.75
CA GLN A 222 11.44 -14.90 10.84
C GLN A 222 12.32 -14.16 9.84
N ILE A 223 11.82 -13.08 9.21
CA ILE A 223 12.65 -12.29 8.30
C ILE A 223 13.76 -11.55 9.05
N ASN A 224 13.48 -11.03 10.27
CA ASN A 224 14.50 -10.41 11.11
C ASN A 224 15.65 -11.38 11.43
N ASN A 225 15.34 -12.66 11.66
CA ASN A 225 16.31 -13.70 11.99
C ASN A 225 16.86 -14.46 10.76
N GLY A 226 16.66 -13.97 9.55
CA GLY A 226 17.21 -14.55 8.33
C GLY A 226 16.59 -15.89 7.92
N LYS A 227 15.37 -16.20 8.38
CA LYS A 227 14.61 -17.40 7.94
C LYS A 227 13.78 -17.16 6.70
N ILE A 228 13.56 -15.91 6.35
CA ILE A 228 12.89 -15.47 5.14
C ILE A 228 13.82 -14.49 4.42
N GLY A 229 14.00 -14.67 3.12
CA GLY A 229 14.80 -13.81 2.27
C GLY A 229 14.10 -12.48 1.98
N CYS A 230 12.86 -12.55 1.51
CA CYS A 230 12.09 -11.34 1.20
C CYS A 230 10.58 -11.55 1.23
N MET A 231 9.83 -10.42 1.26
CA MET A 231 8.37 -10.33 1.17
C MET A 231 7.96 -9.11 0.35
N VAL A 232 6.98 -9.28 -0.54
CA VAL A 232 6.40 -8.18 -1.35
C VAL A 232 5.36 -7.44 -0.50
N LEU A 233 5.74 -6.29 0.05
CA LEU A 233 4.93 -5.50 0.99
C LEU A 233 5.26 -4.01 0.84
N GLY A 234 4.34 -3.14 1.25
CA GLY A 234 4.58 -1.70 1.30
C GLY A 234 5.60 -1.28 2.37
N SER A 235 6.11 -0.06 2.28
CA SER A 235 7.13 0.49 3.18
C SER A 235 6.71 0.52 4.66
N TRP A 236 5.43 0.52 4.94
CA TRP A 236 4.86 0.42 6.29
C TRP A 236 5.29 -0.85 7.06
N ALA A 237 5.75 -1.89 6.33
CA ALA A 237 6.20 -3.15 6.94
C ALA A 237 7.63 -3.06 7.53
N ILE A 238 8.46 -2.12 7.07
CA ILE A 238 9.90 -2.09 7.37
C ILE A 238 10.15 -2.03 8.88
N ILE A 239 9.56 -1.03 9.55
CA ILE A 239 9.77 -0.81 10.99
C ILE A 239 9.27 -2.00 11.80
N GLN A 240 8.12 -2.60 11.43
CA GLN A 240 7.60 -3.78 12.10
C GLN A 240 8.56 -4.97 12.02
N MET A 241 9.26 -5.13 10.88
CA MET A 241 10.26 -6.20 10.72
C MET A 241 11.56 -5.88 11.47
N GLN A 242 11.96 -4.60 11.53
CA GLN A 242 13.13 -4.16 12.30
C GLN A 242 12.94 -4.36 13.80
N GLU A 243 11.75 -4.05 14.32
CA GLU A 243 11.44 -4.16 15.75
C GLU A 243 11.13 -5.59 16.21
N ALA A 244 10.98 -6.54 15.29
CA ALA A 244 10.60 -7.91 15.60
C ALA A 244 11.76 -8.81 16.09
N GLY A 245 12.98 -8.29 16.28
CA GLY A 245 14.14 -9.02 16.77
C GLY A 245 15.39 -8.17 16.88
N ASP A 246 16.53 -8.83 17.12
CA ASP A 246 17.80 -8.16 17.41
C ASP A 246 18.56 -7.71 16.15
N ASN A 247 18.10 -8.07 14.94
CA ASN A 247 18.82 -7.84 13.68
C ASN A 247 18.14 -6.74 12.82
N ALA A 248 17.76 -5.63 13.44
CA ALA A 248 17.11 -4.52 12.74
C ALA A 248 17.91 -4.00 11.54
N ASP A 249 19.24 -3.98 11.66
CA ASP A 249 20.15 -3.50 10.60
C ASP A 249 20.15 -4.41 9.35
N ASP A 250 19.74 -5.68 9.49
CA ASP A 250 19.65 -6.63 8.38
C ASP A 250 18.40 -6.42 7.54
N ILE A 251 17.40 -5.71 8.06
CA ILE A 251 16.20 -5.40 7.29
C ILE A 251 16.47 -4.27 6.30
N GLY A 252 16.28 -4.57 5.02
CA GLY A 252 16.35 -3.63 3.91
C GLY A 252 15.02 -3.50 3.19
N TYR A 253 14.94 -2.47 2.34
CA TYR A 253 13.78 -2.24 1.49
C TYR A 253 14.27 -1.88 0.09
N MET A 254 13.74 -2.53 -0.94
CA MET A 254 14.14 -2.32 -2.33
C MET A 254 12.94 -2.09 -3.22
N PRO A 255 13.08 -1.37 -4.36
CA PRO A 255 12.04 -1.25 -5.37
C PRO A 255 11.60 -2.62 -5.87
N PHE A 256 10.34 -2.76 -6.27
CA PHE A 256 9.89 -3.94 -7.00
C PHE A 256 10.66 -4.02 -8.34
N PRO A 257 11.19 -5.18 -8.71
CA PRO A 257 12.16 -5.31 -9.81
C PRO A 257 11.49 -5.26 -11.20
N ILE A 258 11.02 -4.07 -11.56
CA ILE A 258 10.56 -3.74 -12.92
C ILE A 258 11.25 -2.46 -13.38
N THR A 259 11.74 -2.47 -14.61
CA THR A 259 12.35 -1.31 -15.27
C THR A 259 11.52 -0.93 -16.49
N VAL A 260 10.98 0.29 -16.48
CA VAL A 260 10.20 0.86 -17.60
C VAL A 260 11.04 1.95 -18.24
N ASP A 261 11.34 1.83 -19.53
CA ASP A 261 12.18 2.78 -20.28
C ASP A 261 13.52 3.14 -19.58
N GLY A 262 14.15 2.14 -18.97
CA GLY A 262 15.45 2.29 -18.30
C GLY A 262 15.39 2.94 -16.92
N LYS A 263 14.20 3.07 -16.31
CA LYS A 263 13.98 3.64 -14.97
C LYS A 263 13.15 2.71 -14.12
N GLN A 264 13.40 2.75 -12.80
CA GLN A 264 12.53 2.12 -11.83
C GLN A 264 11.51 3.13 -11.29
N TYR A 265 10.31 2.65 -11.10
CA TYR A 265 9.19 3.38 -10.52
C TYR A 265 8.65 2.63 -9.31
N ALA A 266 8.02 3.35 -8.41
CA ALA A 266 7.29 2.74 -7.30
C ALA A 266 5.95 3.44 -7.13
N SER A 267 4.89 2.68 -7.13
CA SER A 267 3.58 3.19 -6.74
C SER A 267 3.67 3.74 -5.32
N ALA A 268 3.13 4.93 -5.12
CA ALA A 268 3.08 5.57 -3.82
C ALA A 268 1.63 5.97 -3.53
N SER A 269 1.18 5.71 -2.32
CA SER A 269 -0.19 5.99 -1.89
C SER A 269 -0.22 6.59 -0.49
N ALA A 270 -1.32 7.29 -0.19
CA ALA A 270 -1.60 7.70 1.17
C ALA A 270 -1.75 6.48 2.09
N ASP A 271 -1.25 6.59 3.31
CA ASP A 271 -1.72 5.77 4.41
C ASP A 271 -3.07 6.33 4.91
N TYR A 272 -3.58 5.81 6.01
CA TYR A 272 -4.79 6.35 6.62
C TYR A 272 -4.71 7.88 6.81
N ALA A 273 -5.82 8.56 6.55
CA ALA A 273 -5.93 10.01 6.68
C ALA A 273 -6.72 10.41 7.92
N TYR A 274 -6.26 11.44 8.62
CA TYR A 274 -6.97 12.05 9.73
C TYR A 274 -8.20 12.79 9.22
N GLY A 275 -9.40 12.44 9.71
CA GLY A 275 -10.65 13.15 9.47
C GLY A 275 -11.20 13.77 10.74
N ILE A 276 -11.80 14.96 10.63
CA ILE A 276 -12.40 15.71 11.74
C ILE A 276 -13.91 15.45 11.75
N ASN A 277 -14.47 15.15 12.92
CA ASN A 277 -15.90 14.91 13.07
C ASN A 277 -16.72 16.16 12.75
N VAL A 278 -17.63 16.04 11.78
CA VAL A 278 -18.51 17.14 11.38
C VAL A 278 -19.42 17.61 12.54
N ASN A 279 -19.68 16.75 13.52
CA ASN A 279 -20.55 17.05 14.68
C ASN A 279 -19.81 17.61 15.89
N SER A 280 -18.46 17.68 15.88
CA SER A 280 -17.68 18.32 16.93
C SER A 280 -17.99 19.83 17.02
N THR A 281 -17.83 20.40 18.21
CA THR A 281 -17.97 21.86 18.41
C THR A 281 -16.95 22.65 17.62
N ALA A 282 -17.20 23.95 17.43
CA ALA A 282 -16.27 24.81 16.69
C ALA A 282 -14.87 24.89 17.32
N ASP A 283 -14.76 24.78 18.64
CA ASP A 283 -13.47 24.81 19.33
C ASP A 283 -12.75 23.45 19.24
N GLU A 284 -13.47 22.32 19.32
CA GLU A 284 -12.93 20.98 19.08
C GLU A 284 -12.43 20.83 17.65
N LYS A 285 -13.17 21.30 16.65
CA LYS A 285 -12.73 21.32 15.25
C LYS A 285 -11.44 22.11 15.04
N LYS A 286 -11.30 23.28 15.69
CA LYS A 286 -10.07 24.07 15.63
C LYS A 286 -8.90 23.37 16.29
N ALA A 287 -9.13 22.73 17.46
CA ALA A 287 -8.11 21.96 18.16
C ALA A 287 -7.69 20.74 17.32
N SER A 288 -8.64 20.04 16.71
CA SER A 288 -8.40 18.91 15.82
C SER A 288 -7.58 19.30 14.60
N ALA A 289 -7.93 20.40 13.93
CA ALA A 289 -7.16 20.90 12.79
C ALA A 289 -5.72 21.30 13.19
N ALA A 290 -5.54 21.92 14.35
CA ALA A 290 -4.21 22.27 14.86
C ALA A 290 -3.39 21.01 15.20
N PHE A 291 -4.03 19.97 15.76
CA PHE A 291 -3.38 18.71 16.09
C PHE A 291 -2.98 17.95 14.81
N ILE A 292 -3.87 17.81 13.84
CA ILE A 292 -3.57 17.18 12.54
C ILE A 292 -2.39 17.89 11.87
N LYS A 293 -2.43 19.21 11.82
CA LYS A 293 -1.31 20.00 11.25
C LYS A 293 0.00 19.76 12.00
N TRP A 294 -0.03 19.69 13.32
CA TRP A 294 1.16 19.39 14.12
C TRP A 294 1.67 17.97 13.89
N MET A 295 0.76 16.98 13.85
CA MET A 295 1.10 15.58 13.58
C MET A 295 1.81 15.43 12.23
N THR A 296 1.33 16.13 11.21
CA THR A 296 1.84 15.99 9.83
C THR A 296 3.07 16.84 9.54
N GLU A 297 3.25 18.00 10.23
CA GLU A 297 4.33 18.92 9.92
C GLU A 297 5.44 18.97 10.98
N LYS A 298 5.21 18.47 12.22
CA LYS A 298 6.10 18.74 13.36
C LYS A 298 6.40 17.52 14.24
N SER A 299 5.53 16.52 14.28
CA SER A 299 5.69 15.38 15.18
C SER A 299 6.85 14.46 14.80
N GLY A 300 7.24 14.45 13.52
CA GLY A 300 8.17 13.46 12.99
C GLY A 300 7.53 12.09 12.69
N TYR A 301 6.23 11.94 12.95
CA TYR A 301 5.53 10.64 12.85
C TYR A 301 5.82 9.88 11.56
N ALA A 302 5.69 10.54 10.41
CA ALA A 302 5.91 9.87 9.12
C ALA A 302 7.34 9.33 9.00
N TYR A 303 8.34 10.12 9.39
CA TYR A 303 9.74 9.70 9.37
C TYR A 303 10.02 8.55 10.33
N ASP A 304 9.55 8.67 11.57
CA ASP A 304 9.77 7.68 12.65
C ASP A 304 9.09 6.34 12.33
N GLN A 305 7.97 6.38 11.60
CA GLN A 305 7.25 5.18 11.15
C GLN A 305 7.70 4.66 9.78
N GLY A 306 8.80 5.18 9.25
CA GLY A 306 9.36 4.72 7.97
C GLY A 306 8.55 5.08 6.74
N GLY A 307 7.59 6.02 6.88
CA GLY A 307 6.72 6.47 5.81
C GLY A 307 7.23 7.71 5.07
N ILE A 308 6.63 7.99 3.92
CA ILE A 308 6.91 9.19 3.15
C ILE A 308 6.25 10.39 3.85
N PRO A 309 6.99 11.43 4.22
CA PRO A 309 6.40 12.66 4.74
C PRO A 309 5.44 13.28 3.71
N ILE A 310 4.28 13.74 4.18
CA ILE A 310 3.29 14.33 3.27
C ILE A 310 3.58 15.79 2.92
N VAL A 311 4.44 16.46 3.64
CA VAL A 311 4.89 17.82 3.31
C VAL A 311 5.96 17.72 2.21
N LYS A 312 5.71 18.37 1.08
CA LYS A 312 6.62 18.33 -0.07
C LYS A 312 8.00 18.89 0.28
N GLY A 313 9.03 18.16 -0.14
CA GLY A 313 10.42 18.54 0.05
C GLY A 313 11.02 18.16 1.40
N GLU A 314 10.29 17.47 2.27
CA GLU A 314 10.86 16.88 3.48
C GLU A 314 11.74 15.65 3.17
N THR A 315 12.66 15.36 4.08
CA THR A 315 13.61 14.26 3.94
C THR A 315 12.92 12.92 4.17
N TYR A 316 13.13 11.96 3.28
CA TYR A 316 12.65 10.59 3.46
C TYR A 316 13.44 9.86 4.55
N PRO A 317 12.81 8.91 5.26
CA PRO A 317 13.49 8.11 6.28
C PRO A 317 14.58 7.23 5.66
N ASP A 318 15.59 6.89 6.48
CA ASP A 318 16.76 6.10 6.02
C ASP A 318 16.39 4.73 5.46
N CYS A 319 15.30 4.13 5.90
CA CYS A 319 14.80 2.85 5.39
C CYS A 319 14.36 2.92 3.92
N LEU A 320 14.05 4.13 3.40
CA LEU A 320 13.71 4.38 2.00
C LEU A 320 14.92 4.85 1.15
N ARG A 321 16.14 4.73 1.65
CA ARG A 321 17.35 5.20 0.94
C ARG A 321 17.53 4.56 -0.45
N ALA A 322 17.15 3.28 -0.63
CA ALA A 322 17.21 2.61 -1.93
C ALA A 322 16.24 3.21 -2.97
N PHE A 323 15.32 4.07 -2.54
CA PHE A 323 14.36 4.76 -3.39
C PHE A 323 14.84 6.16 -3.84
N ALA A 324 16.08 6.56 -3.52
CA ALA A 324 16.60 7.88 -3.88
C ALA A 324 16.59 8.15 -5.41
N ASP A 325 16.81 7.11 -6.22
CA ASP A 325 16.81 7.17 -7.68
C ASP A 325 15.53 6.60 -8.31
N VAL A 326 14.54 6.22 -7.49
CA VAL A 326 13.25 5.67 -7.93
C VAL A 326 12.24 6.81 -8.06
N THR A 327 11.52 6.83 -9.17
CA THR A 327 10.44 7.80 -9.35
C THR A 327 9.18 7.28 -8.65
N LEU A 328 8.74 7.98 -7.61
CA LEU A 328 7.45 7.69 -6.96
C LEU A 328 6.31 8.12 -7.87
N VAL A 329 5.36 7.23 -8.07
CA VAL A 329 4.18 7.46 -8.91
C VAL A 329 2.93 7.41 -8.03
N MET A 330 2.28 8.54 -7.90
CA MET A 330 0.96 8.66 -7.30
C MET A 330 -0.08 8.67 -8.40
N ASP A 331 -1.16 7.93 -8.21
CA ASP A 331 -2.24 7.90 -9.19
C ASP A 331 -2.88 9.28 -9.34
N ASN A 332 -3.03 9.71 -10.59
CA ASN A 332 -3.77 10.92 -10.90
C ASN A 332 -5.26 10.75 -10.55
N PRO A 333 -5.97 11.85 -10.23
CA PRO A 333 -7.40 11.80 -10.02
C PRO A 333 -8.14 11.23 -11.25
N THR A 334 -9.21 10.50 -11.00
CA THR A 334 -10.11 9.99 -12.04
C THR A 334 -10.63 11.15 -12.91
N PRO A 335 -10.71 10.99 -14.24
CA PRO A 335 -11.29 11.99 -15.12
C PRO A 335 -12.71 12.38 -14.72
N ASN A 336 -13.08 13.67 -14.94
CA ASN A 336 -14.41 14.17 -14.62
C ASN A 336 -15.49 13.41 -15.39
N GLY A 337 -16.49 12.92 -14.70
CA GLY A 337 -17.61 12.15 -15.24
C GLY A 337 -17.36 10.65 -15.29
N GLU A 338 -16.20 10.19 -14.82
CA GLU A 338 -15.80 8.78 -14.75
C GLU A 338 -15.47 8.34 -13.31
N GLU A 339 -15.89 9.11 -12.30
CA GLU A 339 -15.49 8.95 -10.90
C GLU A 339 -15.74 7.54 -10.36
N ASP A 340 -16.79 6.87 -10.83
CA ASP A 340 -17.15 5.51 -10.42
C ASP A 340 -16.75 4.43 -11.44
N LEU A 341 -16.14 4.80 -12.58
CA LEU A 341 -15.91 3.88 -13.69
C LEU A 341 -14.98 2.73 -13.30
N TYR A 342 -13.84 3.05 -12.66
CA TYR A 342 -12.93 2.01 -12.20
C TYR A 342 -13.60 1.05 -11.21
N ALA A 343 -14.31 1.58 -10.21
CA ALA A 343 -14.99 0.76 -9.22
C ALA A 343 -16.06 -0.15 -9.84
N ASN A 344 -16.82 0.38 -10.80
CA ASN A 344 -17.86 -0.38 -11.50
C ASN A 344 -17.28 -1.51 -12.37
N ILE A 345 -16.18 -1.25 -13.09
CA ILE A 345 -15.51 -2.27 -13.91
C ILE A 345 -14.82 -3.31 -13.02
N ASN A 346 -14.12 -2.87 -11.99
CA ASN A 346 -13.43 -3.74 -11.05
C ASN A 346 -14.39 -4.70 -10.34
N ASN A 347 -15.51 -4.19 -9.85
CA ASN A 347 -16.55 -5.02 -9.24
C ASN A 347 -17.28 -5.90 -10.27
N GLY A 348 -17.59 -5.34 -11.45
CA GLY A 348 -18.30 -6.06 -12.52
C GLY A 348 -17.50 -7.19 -13.14
N SER A 349 -16.17 -7.10 -13.11
CA SER A 349 -15.25 -8.17 -13.56
C SER A 349 -15.04 -9.28 -12.52
N GLU A 350 -15.52 -9.09 -11.28
CA GLU A 350 -15.30 -9.98 -10.14
C GLU A 350 -13.82 -10.15 -9.74
N LEU A 351 -12.90 -9.37 -10.35
CA LEU A 351 -11.48 -9.38 -9.91
C LEU A 351 -11.31 -8.69 -8.57
N SER A 352 -12.08 -7.64 -8.32
CA SER A 352 -12.07 -6.91 -7.04
C SER A 352 -10.67 -6.51 -6.58
N LEU A 353 -9.85 -6.01 -7.52
CA LEU A 353 -8.45 -5.60 -7.29
C LEU A 353 -8.35 -4.70 -6.05
N ASN A 354 -7.32 -4.88 -5.26
CA ASN A 354 -7.04 -4.20 -3.98
C ASN A 354 -8.08 -4.45 -2.85
N SER A 355 -9.05 -5.33 -3.04
CA SER A 355 -10.09 -5.57 -2.03
C SER A 355 -10.37 -7.04 -1.72
N ASP A 356 -10.21 -7.93 -2.71
CA ASP A 356 -10.41 -9.38 -2.54
C ASP A 356 -9.16 -10.15 -2.96
N PRO A 357 -8.62 -11.04 -2.11
CA PRO A 357 -7.39 -11.78 -2.41
C PRO A 357 -7.58 -12.95 -3.39
N THR A 358 -8.81 -13.29 -3.77
CA THR A 358 -9.15 -14.55 -4.48
C THR A 358 -8.42 -14.70 -5.81
N HIS A 359 -8.29 -13.62 -6.58
CA HIS A 359 -7.62 -13.65 -7.88
C HIS A 359 -6.11 -13.87 -7.74
N VAL A 360 -5.46 -13.33 -6.70
CA VAL A 360 -4.04 -13.57 -6.40
C VAL A 360 -3.84 -14.96 -5.78
N ALA A 361 -4.75 -15.41 -4.92
CA ALA A 361 -4.73 -16.76 -4.38
C ALA A 361 -4.79 -17.81 -5.52
N ARG A 362 -5.64 -17.61 -6.55
CA ARG A 362 -5.71 -18.45 -7.75
C ARG A 362 -4.35 -18.58 -8.45
N ILE A 363 -3.55 -17.52 -8.51
CA ILE A 363 -2.18 -17.58 -9.08
C ILE A 363 -1.33 -18.57 -8.31
N ILE A 364 -1.31 -18.47 -6.97
CA ILE A 364 -0.51 -19.34 -6.11
C ILE A 364 -0.99 -20.80 -6.21
N GLU A 365 -2.28 -21.03 -6.08
CA GLU A 365 -2.89 -22.36 -6.15
C GLU A 365 -2.60 -23.02 -7.50
N SER A 366 -2.84 -22.31 -8.61
CA SER A 366 -2.57 -22.83 -9.97
C SER A 366 -1.08 -23.06 -10.22
N ALA A 367 -0.19 -22.27 -9.65
CA ALA A 367 1.25 -22.45 -9.77
C ALA A 367 1.73 -23.70 -9.00
N ILE A 368 1.10 -24.06 -7.87
CA ILE A 368 1.41 -25.24 -7.06
C ILE A 368 0.96 -26.53 -7.76
N ASP A 369 -0.28 -26.58 -8.22
CA ASP A 369 -0.88 -27.80 -8.76
C ASP A 369 -0.80 -27.90 -10.29
N HIS A 370 -0.27 -26.87 -10.95
CA HIS A 370 -0.14 -26.74 -12.40
C HIS A 370 -1.47 -26.91 -13.16
N SER A 371 -2.58 -26.50 -12.53
CA SER A 371 -3.93 -26.60 -13.10
C SER A 371 -4.17 -25.59 -14.22
N GLU A 372 -3.58 -24.39 -14.11
CA GLU A 372 -3.66 -23.34 -15.12
C GLU A 372 -2.29 -22.66 -15.29
N THR A 373 -1.99 -22.25 -16.49
CA THR A 373 -0.84 -21.36 -16.78
C THR A 373 -1.19 -19.91 -16.47
N MET A 374 -0.17 -19.07 -16.25
CA MET A 374 -0.40 -17.64 -16.06
C MET A 374 -1.12 -17.00 -17.26
N ASP A 375 -0.83 -17.44 -18.48
CA ASP A 375 -1.50 -16.95 -19.69
C ASP A 375 -3.01 -17.28 -19.68
N GLU A 376 -3.41 -18.50 -19.28
CA GLU A 376 -4.84 -18.91 -19.16
C GLU A 376 -5.55 -18.08 -18.07
N ILE A 377 -4.89 -17.82 -16.94
CA ILE A 377 -5.44 -17.00 -15.87
C ILE A 377 -5.72 -15.57 -16.38
N VAL A 378 -4.72 -14.92 -16.99
CA VAL A 378 -4.89 -13.54 -17.47
C VAL A 378 -5.82 -13.42 -18.66
N ASP A 379 -5.92 -14.44 -19.51
CA ASP A 379 -6.91 -14.46 -20.59
C ASP A 379 -8.32 -14.43 -20.00
N SER A 380 -8.59 -15.21 -18.95
CA SER A 380 -9.88 -15.16 -18.25
C SER A 380 -10.17 -13.81 -17.60
N TRP A 381 -9.14 -13.16 -17.04
CA TRP A 381 -9.27 -11.82 -16.45
C TRP A 381 -9.55 -10.76 -17.51
N ASN A 382 -8.88 -10.84 -18.66
CA ASN A 382 -9.12 -9.92 -19.77
C ASN A 382 -10.55 -10.04 -20.33
N GLU A 383 -11.07 -11.27 -20.43
CA GLU A 383 -12.46 -11.51 -20.86
C GLU A 383 -13.46 -10.90 -19.84
N ALA A 384 -13.27 -11.14 -18.56
CA ALA A 384 -14.13 -10.60 -17.49
C ALA A 384 -14.06 -9.07 -17.44
N TRP A 385 -12.84 -8.50 -17.53
CA TRP A 385 -12.64 -7.06 -17.54
C TRP A 385 -13.29 -6.38 -18.75
N THR A 386 -13.10 -6.94 -19.95
CA THR A 386 -13.74 -6.46 -21.18
C THR A 386 -15.27 -6.50 -21.08
N SER A 387 -15.84 -7.58 -20.58
CA SER A 387 -17.29 -7.70 -20.36
C SER A 387 -17.81 -6.62 -19.41
N ALA A 388 -17.05 -6.32 -18.34
CA ALA A 388 -17.38 -5.26 -17.40
C ALA A 388 -17.24 -3.85 -18.04
N GLN A 389 -16.20 -3.61 -18.85
CA GLN A 389 -16.03 -2.38 -19.63
C GLN A 389 -17.24 -2.12 -20.55
N GLU A 390 -17.60 -3.11 -21.36
CA GLU A 390 -18.75 -3.02 -22.28
C GLU A 390 -20.08 -2.78 -21.55
N SER A 391 -20.28 -3.44 -20.41
CA SER A 391 -21.46 -3.27 -19.55
C SER A 391 -21.57 -1.86 -18.97
N ASN A 392 -20.44 -1.16 -18.82
CA ASN A 392 -20.35 0.23 -18.37
C ASN A 392 -20.24 1.24 -19.53
N GLY A 393 -20.48 0.80 -20.80
CA GLY A 393 -20.50 1.66 -21.97
C GLY A 393 -19.11 2.05 -22.49
N VAL A 394 -18.06 1.41 -22.04
CA VAL A 394 -16.69 1.59 -22.54
C VAL A 394 -16.44 0.67 -23.71
N THR A 395 -15.88 1.21 -24.79
CA THR A 395 -15.34 0.41 -25.91
C THR A 395 -13.81 0.35 -25.72
N PRO A 396 -13.26 -0.82 -25.32
CA PRO A 396 -11.80 -0.96 -25.09
C PRO A 396 -11.00 -0.66 -26.38
N GLN A 397 -9.86 0.02 -26.25
CA GLN A 397 -9.00 0.43 -27.35
C GLN A 397 -7.64 -0.27 -27.31
#